data_861e440c894f8ba934023c90f5aee342
#
_entry.id   861e440c894f8ba934023c90f5aee342
#
_cell.length_a   1.000
_cell.length_b   1.000
_cell.length_c   1.000
_cell.angle_alpha   90.00
_cell.angle_beta   90.00
_cell.angle_gamma   90.00
#
_symmetry.space_group_name_H-M   'P 1'
#
loop_
_entity.id
_entity.type
_entity.pdbx_description
1 polymer ?
#
loop_
_entity_poly.entity_id
_entity_poly.type
_entity_poly.pdbx_seq_one_letter_code
_entity_poly.pdbx_strand_id
1 'polypeptide(L)'
;MMTKEYGAEEGTLRPWIMVNRQNGTVRPDHPLTWPDMTLEEAANKFSTRTGGFRVFLEAAEKDADGKPIWPSEEPVSAPSSPMTNGNAMTMQQQQQQRPIMIFLKYFDVDKQQLNGLGHIYMSPLDKAEKIAPHILRIMGWEEGVSLELYEEIKQTYIERMKPKNTLIASEIQDGDIIVFQRHLSEDEQVSIRQIQPTASLTAVEYYDFLVNRLFVHFTPKVWPAQTFQVQNDDQAVFKIALSRKDGYDALAHKVAEHLSSVATKPVEPSHLRFTTVNNQSGKPRTVVKRLQGSTMASILLGGSAGYGGYSYSQPQAPDHLYYEVLEMSLTDLEQRKNVRVVLLSEGITKEDPCDLLIHKQATFKEVLAALQKRASLPDEIMDQIRFYESHQNKVYKILPLNQSVLALNEFMTLYAERIPEDEANLNEENGDRLTPCFHFEKEPSKSHGAPFLFMVKGGEAFKDAKDRLSKRTGIKGKNLEKVRFAVVKGGQNYSRPVWIEDEDVLSEKLQDGDHLGLEHANRNRSNWIKYESLNIR
;
A
#
# COMPACT_ATOMS: atom_id res chain seq x y z
N MET A 1 35.75 -38.75 -5.05
CA MET A 1 34.83 -37.92 -5.89
C MET A 1 35.20 -36.45 -5.79
N MET A 2 35.21 -35.82 -4.62
CA MET A 2 35.55 -34.40 -4.42
C MET A 2 36.96 -34.02 -4.86
N THR A 3 37.96 -34.90 -4.58
CA THR A 3 39.36 -34.72 -5.00
C THR A 3 39.53 -34.61 -6.53
N LYS A 4 38.72 -35.34 -7.32
CA LYS A 4 38.76 -35.27 -8.78
C LYS A 4 38.08 -33.99 -9.33
N GLU A 5 37.04 -33.55 -8.67
CA GLU A 5 36.23 -32.42 -9.15
C GLU A 5 36.86 -31.05 -8.82
N TYR A 6 37.54 -30.95 -7.67
CA TYR A 6 38.21 -29.73 -7.21
C TYR A 6 39.75 -29.76 -7.37
N GLY A 7 40.31 -30.82 -7.94
CA GLY A 7 41.76 -30.93 -8.14
C GLY A 7 42.59 -31.02 -6.84
N ALA A 8 41.95 -31.38 -5.74
CA ALA A 8 42.61 -31.48 -4.43
C ALA A 8 43.21 -32.85 -4.21
N GLU A 9 44.30 -32.92 -3.43
CA GLU A 9 44.91 -34.17 -3.00
C GLU A 9 44.05 -34.87 -1.96
N GLU A 10 44.12 -36.20 -1.88
CA GLU A 10 43.41 -36.99 -0.86
C GLU A 10 43.88 -36.61 0.55
N GLY A 11 42.93 -36.37 1.45
CA GLY A 11 43.23 -35.94 2.83
C GLY A 11 43.45 -34.43 3.01
N THR A 12 43.38 -33.63 1.94
CA THR A 12 43.56 -32.19 2.03
C THR A 12 42.25 -31.41 2.14
N LEU A 13 41.09 -32.07 2.12
CA LEU A 13 39.77 -31.44 2.24
C LEU A 13 39.02 -32.03 3.44
N ARG A 14 38.44 -31.15 4.25
CA ARG A 14 37.56 -31.51 5.36
C ARG A 14 36.17 -30.88 5.12
N PRO A 15 35.12 -31.72 4.97
CA PRO A 15 33.77 -31.20 4.80
C PRO A 15 33.16 -30.84 6.16
N TRP A 16 32.51 -29.68 6.20
CA TRP A 16 31.69 -29.21 7.31
C TRP A 16 30.22 -29.26 6.94
N ILE A 17 29.38 -29.77 7.82
CA ILE A 17 27.93 -29.77 7.63
C ILE A 17 27.41 -28.35 7.82
N MET A 18 26.61 -27.89 6.84
CA MET A 18 25.97 -26.58 6.88
C MET A 18 24.49 -26.73 7.22
N VAL A 19 24.03 -26.08 8.27
CA VAL A 19 22.63 -26.07 8.70
C VAL A 19 21.93 -24.82 8.20
N ASN A 20 20.78 -25.00 7.56
CA ASN A 20 19.91 -23.90 7.17
C ASN A 20 19.10 -23.43 8.39
N ARG A 21 19.06 -22.12 8.58
CA ARG A 21 18.29 -21.48 9.65
C ARG A 21 16.97 -20.90 9.13
N GLN A 22 16.00 -20.72 10.01
CA GLN A 22 14.68 -20.18 9.68
C GLN A 22 14.73 -18.76 9.09
N ASN A 23 15.72 -17.96 9.46
CA ASN A 23 15.92 -16.62 8.91
C ASN A 23 16.55 -16.60 7.50
N GLY A 24 16.80 -17.79 6.92
CA GLY A 24 17.40 -17.95 5.58
C GLY A 24 18.92 -17.84 5.55
N THR A 25 19.60 -17.72 6.71
CA THR A 25 21.07 -17.82 6.80
C THR A 25 21.51 -19.27 6.93
N VAL A 26 22.79 -19.54 6.69
CA VAL A 26 23.42 -20.84 6.92
C VAL A 26 24.43 -20.74 8.05
N ARG A 27 24.61 -21.85 8.77
CA ARG A 27 25.62 -22.00 9.82
C ARG A 27 26.42 -23.24 9.56
N PRO A 28 27.77 -23.21 9.69
CA PRO A 28 28.55 -24.43 9.89
C PRO A 28 28.21 -25.03 11.25
N ASP A 29 28.07 -26.33 11.30
CA ASP A 29 27.67 -27.04 12.53
C ASP A 29 28.85 -27.85 13.09
N HIS A 30 29.30 -28.88 12.37
CA HIS A 30 30.44 -29.69 12.77
C HIS A 30 31.14 -30.29 11.53
N PRO A 31 32.42 -30.64 11.64
CA PRO A 31 33.12 -31.35 10.57
C PRO A 31 32.59 -32.77 10.40
N LEU A 32 32.50 -33.21 9.16
CA LEU A 32 32.14 -34.57 8.82
C LEU A 32 33.37 -35.47 8.98
N THR A 33 33.53 -36.04 10.15
CA THR A 33 34.74 -36.83 10.55
C THR A 33 34.56 -38.34 10.54
N TRP A 34 33.46 -38.84 9.95
CA TRP A 34 33.18 -40.27 9.88
C TRP A 34 33.60 -40.82 8.50
N PRO A 35 34.79 -41.43 8.37
CA PRO A 35 35.31 -41.88 7.07
C PRO A 35 34.47 -42.99 6.43
N ASP A 36 33.76 -43.79 7.22
CA ASP A 36 32.94 -44.90 6.76
C ASP A 36 31.49 -44.51 6.42
N MET A 37 31.09 -43.24 6.67
CA MET A 37 29.75 -42.76 6.35
C MET A 37 29.64 -42.45 4.87
N THR A 38 28.65 -43.04 4.22
CA THR A 38 28.34 -42.70 2.83
C THR A 38 27.72 -41.31 2.71
N LEU A 39 27.82 -40.67 1.55
CA LEU A 39 27.16 -39.38 1.30
C LEU A 39 25.64 -39.48 1.42
N GLU A 40 25.05 -40.62 1.10
CA GLU A 40 23.62 -40.87 1.23
C GLU A 40 23.22 -40.92 2.72
N GLU A 41 23.97 -41.60 3.55
CA GLU A 41 23.75 -41.65 5.00
C GLU A 41 23.92 -40.24 5.61
N ALA A 42 24.96 -39.52 5.20
CA ALA A 42 25.17 -38.15 5.65
C ALA A 42 24.00 -37.22 5.20
N ALA A 43 23.56 -37.33 3.94
CA ALA A 43 22.43 -36.58 3.43
C ALA A 43 21.14 -36.90 4.18
N ASN A 44 20.86 -38.20 4.45
CA ASN A 44 19.69 -38.63 5.20
C ASN A 44 19.71 -38.16 6.66
N LYS A 45 20.89 -38.15 7.29
CA LYS A 45 21.05 -37.77 8.70
C LYS A 45 21.02 -36.25 8.91
N PHE A 46 21.60 -35.47 8.00
CA PHE A 46 21.85 -34.06 8.18
C PHE A 46 21.06 -33.15 7.24
N SER A 47 20.30 -33.69 6.28
CA SER A 47 19.39 -32.88 5.46
C SER A 47 18.25 -32.30 6.30
N THR A 48 18.03 -30.99 6.16
CA THR A 48 16.86 -30.36 6.73
C THR A 48 15.68 -30.47 5.76
N ARG A 49 14.44 -30.48 6.27
CA ARG A 49 13.20 -30.58 5.48
C ARG A 49 13.08 -29.50 4.37
N THR A 50 13.81 -28.40 4.49
CA THR A 50 13.65 -27.21 3.64
C THR A 50 14.86 -26.86 2.79
N GLY A 51 16.02 -27.52 2.96
CA GLY A 51 17.25 -26.97 2.36
C GLY A 51 18.22 -27.94 1.71
N GLY A 52 17.93 -29.21 1.70
CA GLY A 52 18.85 -30.23 1.18
C GLY A 52 20.13 -30.37 2.01
N PHE A 53 21.05 -31.20 1.54
CA PHE A 53 22.35 -31.42 2.15
C PHE A 53 23.38 -30.42 1.58
N ARG A 54 23.97 -29.61 2.47
CA ARG A 54 24.98 -28.60 2.11
C ARG A 54 26.24 -28.84 2.95
N VAL A 55 27.38 -28.71 2.30
CA VAL A 55 28.68 -28.79 2.94
C VAL A 55 29.54 -27.58 2.59
N PHE A 56 30.34 -27.15 3.54
CA PHE A 56 31.48 -26.28 3.33
C PHE A 56 32.73 -27.15 3.24
N LEU A 57 33.58 -26.95 2.24
CA LEU A 57 34.84 -27.67 2.09
C LEU A 57 35.97 -26.81 2.60
N GLU A 58 36.56 -27.21 3.71
CA GLU A 58 37.77 -26.61 4.24
C GLU A 58 38.98 -27.26 3.57
N ALA A 59 39.90 -26.46 3.08
CA ALA A 59 41.19 -26.93 2.58
C ALA A 59 42.23 -26.86 3.70
N ALA A 60 43.00 -27.94 3.83
CA ALA A 60 44.09 -27.98 4.80
C ALA A 60 45.14 -26.92 4.48
N GLU A 61 45.73 -26.31 5.51
CA GLU A 61 46.96 -25.55 5.36
C GLU A 61 48.12 -26.51 5.07
N LYS A 62 49.22 -26.05 4.51
CA LYS A 62 50.41 -26.85 4.27
C LYS A 62 51.55 -26.36 5.16
N ASP A 63 52.23 -27.30 5.79
CA ASP A 63 53.46 -27.02 6.53
C ASP A 63 54.63 -26.70 5.59
N ALA A 64 55.82 -26.45 6.15
CA ALA A 64 57.02 -26.13 5.39
C ALA A 64 57.46 -27.28 4.44
N ASP A 65 57.06 -28.52 4.76
CA ASP A 65 57.34 -29.73 3.98
C ASP A 65 56.22 -30.10 3.01
N GLY A 66 55.16 -29.26 2.94
CA GLY A 66 54.01 -29.43 2.06
C GLY A 66 52.97 -30.43 2.53
N LYS A 67 53.03 -30.94 3.77
CA LYS A 67 52.02 -31.82 4.35
C LYS A 67 50.79 -31.05 4.78
N PRO A 68 49.57 -31.64 4.60
CA PRO A 68 48.37 -31.02 5.08
C PRO A 68 48.34 -30.95 6.59
N ILE A 69 48.03 -29.77 7.14
CA ILE A 69 47.87 -29.54 8.57
C ILE A 69 46.52 -28.91 8.86
N TRP A 70 46.00 -29.24 10.02
CA TRP A 70 44.76 -28.68 10.57
C TRP A 70 45.08 -27.91 11.83
N PRO A 71 45.16 -26.55 11.81
CA PRO A 71 45.64 -25.76 12.96
C PRO A 71 44.94 -26.06 14.28
N SER A 72 43.64 -26.42 14.23
CA SER A 72 42.86 -26.79 15.42
C SER A 72 43.23 -28.16 15.99
N GLU A 73 43.92 -29.03 15.26
CA GLU A 73 44.30 -30.39 15.65
C GLU A 73 45.77 -30.54 16.01
N GLU A 74 46.59 -29.51 15.73
CA GLU A 74 48.00 -29.57 16.06
C GLU A 74 48.26 -29.59 17.56
N PRO A 75 49.21 -30.40 18.06
CA PRO A 75 49.65 -30.33 19.43
C PRO A 75 50.32 -28.98 19.69
N VAL A 76 49.94 -28.32 20.76
CA VAL A 76 50.60 -27.09 21.22
C VAL A 76 52.11 -27.40 21.37
N SER A 77 52.95 -26.81 20.51
CA SER A 77 54.39 -26.94 20.60
C SER A 77 54.85 -26.47 21.97
N ALA A 78 55.59 -27.30 22.68
CA ALA A 78 56.15 -26.96 23.96
C ALA A 78 57.00 -25.67 23.84
N PRO A 79 56.91 -24.72 24.78
CA PRO A 79 57.72 -23.50 24.72
C PRO A 79 59.18 -23.86 24.60
N SER A 80 59.86 -23.26 23.61
CA SER A 80 61.27 -23.50 23.26
C SER A 80 62.26 -22.98 24.27
N SER A 81 61.86 -22.67 25.50
CA SER A 81 62.70 -22.28 26.62
C SER A 81 62.54 -23.27 27.76
N PRO A 82 63.61 -23.75 28.37
CA PRO A 82 63.53 -24.63 29.52
C PRO A 82 62.95 -23.85 30.70
N MET A 83 61.70 -24.12 31.03
CA MET A 83 61.10 -23.63 32.26
C MET A 83 61.73 -24.38 33.44
N THR A 84 62.50 -23.67 34.19
CA THR A 84 63.02 -24.08 35.50
C THR A 84 61.90 -23.91 36.55
N ASN A 85 60.88 -24.69 36.50
CA ASN A 85 59.98 -25.05 37.61
C ASN A 85 58.86 -25.95 37.09
N GLY A 86 58.83 -27.18 37.55
CA GLY A 86 58.02 -28.28 37.05
C GLY A 86 56.52 -28.20 37.32
N ASN A 87 55.85 -27.24 36.75
CA ASN A 87 54.38 -27.32 36.60
C ASN A 87 54.03 -27.73 35.16
N ALA A 88 53.77 -29.00 34.97
CA ALA A 88 53.13 -29.47 33.75
C ALA A 88 51.81 -28.71 33.56
N MET A 89 51.62 -28.05 32.40
CA MET A 89 50.35 -27.43 32.06
C MET A 89 49.23 -28.47 32.19
N THR A 90 48.14 -28.11 32.86
CA THR A 90 46.96 -28.93 32.94
C THR A 90 46.34 -29.09 31.55
N MET A 91 45.63 -30.23 31.29
CA MET A 91 44.93 -30.44 30.01
C MET A 91 44.01 -29.24 29.62
N GLN A 92 43.42 -28.58 30.61
CA GLN A 92 42.60 -27.38 30.39
C GLN A 92 43.42 -26.17 29.88
N GLN A 93 44.65 -25.99 30.36
CA GLN A 93 45.56 -24.93 29.90
C GLN A 93 46.08 -25.20 28.49
N GLN A 94 46.28 -26.46 28.12
CA GLN A 94 46.65 -26.86 26.76
C GLN A 94 45.52 -26.70 25.77
N GLN A 95 44.27 -26.99 26.15
CA GLN A 95 43.09 -26.73 25.31
C GLN A 95 42.84 -25.23 25.06
N GLN A 96 43.14 -24.36 26.03
CA GLN A 96 43.00 -22.90 25.89
C GLN A 96 44.02 -22.26 24.94
N GLN A 97 45.08 -22.98 24.57
CA GLN A 97 46.12 -22.48 23.64
C GLN A 97 45.95 -22.96 22.20
N ARG A 98 45.05 -23.92 21.93
CA ARG A 98 44.80 -24.39 20.57
C ARG A 98 44.08 -23.34 19.75
N PRO A 99 44.51 -23.09 18.52
CA PRO A 99 43.78 -22.20 17.61
C PRO A 99 42.35 -22.68 17.41
N ILE A 100 41.42 -21.78 17.46
CA ILE A 100 40.00 -22.03 17.17
C ILE A 100 39.69 -21.54 15.75
N MET A 101 38.82 -22.26 15.06
CA MET A 101 38.28 -21.87 13.75
C MET A 101 37.12 -20.91 13.96
N ILE A 102 37.14 -19.80 13.29
CA ILE A 102 36.08 -18.78 13.30
C ILE A 102 35.58 -18.60 11.87
N PHE A 103 34.28 -18.75 11.64
CA PHE A 103 33.65 -18.47 10.36
C PHE A 103 33.32 -16.98 10.24
N LEU A 104 33.51 -16.43 9.04
CA LEU A 104 33.26 -15.02 8.75
C LEU A 104 32.05 -14.84 7.86
N LYS A 105 31.19 -13.89 8.24
CA LYS A 105 30.08 -13.39 7.40
C LYS A 105 30.21 -11.88 7.21
N TYR A 106 30.16 -11.44 5.98
CA TYR A 106 30.14 -10.03 5.61
C TYR A 106 28.72 -9.55 5.37
N PHE A 107 28.31 -8.52 6.07
CA PHE A 107 27.09 -7.78 5.75
C PHE A 107 27.42 -6.70 4.73
N ASP A 108 26.98 -6.91 3.50
CA ASP A 108 27.07 -5.95 2.38
C ASP A 108 25.88 -5.00 2.47
N VAL A 109 26.15 -3.77 2.94
CA VAL A 109 25.12 -2.75 3.14
C VAL A 109 24.51 -2.30 1.80
N ASP A 110 25.32 -2.21 0.75
CA ASP A 110 24.86 -1.74 -0.57
C ASP A 110 23.92 -2.77 -1.23
N LYS A 111 24.23 -4.06 -1.05
CA LYS A 111 23.42 -5.15 -1.62
C LYS A 111 22.38 -5.71 -0.66
N GLN A 112 22.34 -5.24 0.59
CA GLN A 112 21.43 -5.73 1.61
C GLN A 112 21.43 -7.25 1.74
N GLN A 113 22.65 -7.85 1.88
CA GLN A 113 22.81 -9.30 1.97
C GLN A 113 23.99 -9.71 2.88
N LEU A 114 23.90 -10.94 3.39
CA LEU A 114 24.97 -11.59 4.14
C LEU A 114 25.72 -12.58 3.25
N ASN A 115 27.03 -12.43 3.19
CA ASN A 115 27.92 -13.28 2.40
C ASN A 115 28.86 -14.05 3.34
N GLY A 116 28.92 -15.38 3.21
CA GLY A 116 29.93 -16.20 3.89
C GLY A 116 31.27 -16.06 3.16
N LEU A 117 32.35 -15.82 3.91
CA LEU A 117 33.70 -15.61 3.38
C LEU A 117 34.69 -16.73 3.75
N GLY A 118 34.21 -17.84 4.30
CA GLY A 118 35.06 -18.89 4.78
C GLY A 118 35.42 -18.73 6.26
N HIS A 119 36.65 -19.05 6.62
CA HIS A 119 37.09 -19.11 8.03
C HIS A 119 38.49 -18.55 8.21
N ILE A 120 38.85 -18.31 9.47
CA ILE A 120 40.20 -18.00 9.93
C ILE A 120 40.49 -18.82 11.18
N TYR A 121 41.78 -19.06 11.44
CA TYR A 121 42.25 -19.64 12.69
C TYR A 121 42.86 -18.58 13.59
N MET A 122 42.49 -18.57 14.88
CA MET A 122 42.99 -17.61 15.85
C MET A 122 43.22 -18.25 17.19
N SER A 123 44.17 -17.72 17.96
CA SER A 123 44.33 -18.13 19.36
C SER A 123 43.15 -17.61 20.19
N PRO A 124 42.57 -18.41 21.10
CA PRO A 124 41.57 -17.95 22.07
C PRO A 124 42.04 -16.77 22.91
N LEU A 125 43.36 -16.60 23.07
CA LEU A 125 43.99 -15.50 23.83
C LEU A 125 44.19 -14.23 22.99
N ASP A 126 43.94 -14.30 21.66
CA ASP A 126 43.99 -13.11 20.82
C ASP A 126 42.81 -12.19 21.10
N LYS A 127 43.08 -10.89 21.01
CA LYS A 127 42.02 -9.87 21.12
C LYS A 127 41.19 -9.84 19.85
N ALA A 128 39.91 -9.50 19.98
CA ALA A 128 38.99 -9.38 18.87
C ALA A 128 39.47 -8.38 17.77
N GLU A 129 40.20 -7.33 18.14
CA GLU A 129 40.80 -6.37 17.19
C GLU A 129 41.78 -7.01 16.20
N LYS A 130 42.36 -8.17 16.52
CA LYS A 130 43.25 -8.91 15.62
C LYS A 130 42.51 -9.62 14.47
N ILE A 131 41.18 -9.72 14.53
CA ILE A 131 40.37 -10.27 13.44
C ILE A 131 40.39 -9.35 12.22
N ALA A 132 40.39 -8.01 12.45
CA ALA A 132 40.30 -7.02 11.39
C ALA A 132 41.39 -7.15 10.32
N PRO A 133 42.70 -7.31 10.62
CA PRO A 133 43.74 -7.51 9.60
C PRO A 133 43.49 -8.73 8.70
N HIS A 134 42.95 -9.82 9.24
CA HIS A 134 42.59 -11.00 8.45
C HIS A 134 41.45 -10.69 7.48
N ILE A 135 40.42 -9.98 7.95
CA ILE A 135 39.29 -9.56 7.12
C ILE A 135 39.75 -8.63 6.00
N LEU A 136 40.55 -7.59 6.31
CA LEU A 136 41.05 -6.65 5.31
C LEU A 136 41.80 -7.36 4.21
N ARG A 137 42.63 -8.35 4.53
CA ARG A 137 43.35 -9.17 3.56
C ARG A 137 42.43 -10.01 2.70
N ILE A 138 41.43 -10.68 3.30
CA ILE A 138 40.44 -11.51 2.56
C ILE A 138 39.63 -10.66 1.62
N MET A 139 39.23 -9.47 2.05
CA MET A 139 38.41 -8.53 1.26
C MET A 139 39.23 -7.75 0.24
N GLY A 140 40.57 -7.76 0.33
CA GLY A 140 41.42 -6.90 -0.49
C GLY A 140 41.25 -5.40 -0.17
N TRP A 141 40.87 -5.06 1.05
CA TRP A 141 40.69 -3.68 1.50
C TRP A 141 41.98 -3.08 2.03
N GLU A 142 42.08 -1.75 1.94
CA GLU A 142 43.24 -1.03 2.43
C GLU A 142 43.35 -1.09 3.95
N GLU A 143 44.62 -1.00 4.45
CA GLU A 143 44.87 -0.87 5.85
C GLU A 143 44.27 0.45 6.38
N GLY A 144 43.52 0.37 7.48
CA GLY A 144 42.84 1.54 8.06
C GLY A 144 41.33 1.59 7.85
N VAL A 145 40.76 0.73 7.02
CA VAL A 145 39.28 0.59 6.93
C VAL A 145 38.74 0.14 8.29
N SER A 146 37.88 0.97 8.88
CA SER A 146 37.24 0.66 10.16
C SER A 146 36.15 -0.38 10.00
N LEU A 147 36.20 -1.41 10.85
CA LEU A 147 35.24 -2.52 10.84
C LEU A 147 34.44 -2.56 12.14
N GLU A 148 33.21 -3.00 12.01
CA GLU A 148 32.35 -3.38 13.14
C GLU A 148 32.22 -4.90 13.14
N LEU A 149 32.51 -5.50 14.28
CA LEU A 149 32.51 -6.95 14.48
C LEU A 149 31.38 -7.33 15.43
N TYR A 150 30.67 -8.41 15.09
CA TYR A 150 29.55 -8.93 15.87
C TYR A 150 29.69 -10.45 15.99
N GLU A 151 29.44 -10.99 17.18
CA GLU A 151 29.27 -12.42 17.39
C GLU A 151 27.84 -12.84 16.99
N GLU A 152 27.70 -13.93 16.24
CA GLU A 152 26.40 -14.52 15.91
C GLU A 152 25.97 -15.55 16.98
N ILE A 153 25.40 -15.07 18.09
CA ILE A 153 24.98 -15.91 19.21
C ILE A 153 23.80 -16.81 18.80
N LYS A 154 22.82 -16.22 18.08
CA LYS A 154 21.63 -16.93 17.58
C LYS A 154 21.24 -16.43 16.21
N GLN A 155 20.41 -17.19 15.49
CA GLN A 155 19.83 -16.77 14.20
C GLN A 155 19.00 -15.47 14.27
N THR A 156 18.65 -15.05 15.49
CA THR A 156 17.81 -13.90 15.77
C THR A 156 18.56 -12.79 16.50
N TYR A 157 19.82 -13.05 16.89
CA TYR A 157 20.55 -12.14 17.77
C TYR A 157 22.04 -12.20 17.50
N ILE A 158 22.61 -11.02 17.24
CA ILE A 158 24.06 -10.79 17.14
C ILE A 158 24.46 -9.72 18.17
N GLU A 159 25.65 -9.83 18.72
CA GLU A 159 26.17 -8.92 19.72
C GLU A 159 27.48 -8.28 19.26
N ARG A 160 27.61 -6.97 19.49
CA ARG A 160 28.81 -6.22 19.10
C ARG A 160 29.99 -6.64 19.96
N MET A 161 31.08 -7.06 19.34
CA MET A 161 32.31 -7.45 20.03
C MET A 161 33.06 -6.23 20.55
N LYS A 162 33.68 -6.39 21.74
CA LYS A 162 34.57 -5.40 22.32
C LYS A 162 35.98 -5.64 21.78
N PRO A 163 36.61 -4.70 21.04
CA PRO A 163 37.89 -4.94 20.36
C PRO A 163 39.02 -5.39 21.27
N LYS A 164 39.02 -4.90 22.53
CA LYS A 164 40.10 -5.17 23.52
C LYS A 164 39.94 -6.49 24.29
N ASN A 165 38.78 -7.10 24.23
CA ASN A 165 38.53 -8.40 24.85
C ASN A 165 39.23 -9.52 24.07
N THR A 166 39.75 -10.51 24.78
CA THR A 166 40.20 -11.75 24.13
C THR A 166 39.01 -12.58 23.65
N LEU A 167 39.24 -13.45 22.68
CA LEU A 167 38.19 -14.33 22.15
C LEU A 167 37.59 -15.21 23.25
N ILE A 168 38.45 -15.77 24.13
CA ILE A 168 37.97 -16.57 25.27
C ILE A 168 37.16 -15.73 26.27
N ALA A 169 37.51 -14.45 26.49
CA ALA A 169 36.75 -13.54 27.35
C ALA A 169 35.42 -13.12 26.73
N SER A 170 35.30 -13.26 25.42
CA SER A 170 34.07 -13.07 24.64
C SER A 170 33.30 -14.37 24.40
N GLU A 171 33.71 -15.47 25.06
CA GLU A 171 33.11 -16.82 24.97
C GLU A 171 33.10 -17.40 23.55
N ILE A 172 33.97 -16.90 22.65
CA ILE A 172 34.09 -17.42 21.28
C ILE A 172 34.74 -18.79 21.29
N GLN A 173 34.08 -19.73 20.63
CA GLN A 173 34.48 -21.14 20.57
C GLN A 173 34.80 -21.58 19.13
N ASP A 174 35.35 -22.78 19.01
CA ASP A 174 35.61 -23.40 17.70
C ASP A 174 34.32 -23.57 16.88
N GLY A 175 34.31 -23.06 15.66
CA GLY A 175 33.13 -23.10 14.78
C GLY A 175 32.16 -21.93 14.92
N ASP A 176 32.41 -20.99 15.80
CA ASP A 176 31.57 -19.80 15.93
C ASP A 176 31.67 -18.84 14.71
N ILE A 177 30.66 -18.00 14.57
CA ILE A 177 30.52 -17.08 13.44
C ILE A 177 30.70 -15.65 13.92
N ILE A 178 31.61 -14.93 13.26
CA ILE A 178 31.75 -13.49 13.39
C ILE A 178 31.16 -12.83 12.15
N VAL A 179 30.15 -11.98 12.38
CA VAL A 179 29.57 -11.11 11.36
C VAL A 179 30.32 -9.79 11.40
N PHE A 180 30.64 -9.26 10.24
CA PHE A 180 31.27 -7.95 10.16
C PHE A 180 30.69 -7.09 9.05
N GLN A 181 30.89 -5.80 9.21
CA GLN A 181 30.60 -4.79 8.21
C GLN A 181 31.65 -3.68 8.24
N ARG A 182 31.74 -2.90 7.17
CA ARG A 182 32.47 -1.66 7.16
C ARG A 182 31.71 -0.64 8.04
N HIS A 183 32.43 0.08 8.88
CA HIS A 183 31.87 1.21 9.62
C HIS A 183 31.43 2.29 8.64
N LEU A 184 30.20 2.77 8.76
CA LEU A 184 29.63 3.84 7.94
C LEU A 184 29.69 5.16 8.70
N SER A 185 30.25 6.21 8.07
CA SER A 185 30.13 7.57 8.57
C SER A 185 28.66 8.06 8.55
N GLU A 186 28.37 9.10 9.31
CA GLU A 186 27.03 9.68 9.34
C GLU A 186 26.57 10.15 7.95
N ASP A 187 27.48 10.76 7.17
CA ASP A 187 27.19 11.23 5.82
C ASP A 187 26.87 10.05 4.86
N GLU A 188 27.61 8.94 4.98
CA GLU A 188 27.33 7.73 4.20
C GLU A 188 25.97 7.13 4.58
N GLN A 189 25.63 7.09 5.87
CA GLN A 189 24.33 6.61 6.34
C GLN A 189 23.18 7.44 5.78
N VAL A 190 23.33 8.79 5.80
CA VAL A 190 22.34 9.70 5.21
C VAL A 190 22.22 9.46 3.70
N SER A 191 23.35 9.33 3.00
CA SER A 191 23.35 9.11 1.55
C SER A 191 22.68 7.80 1.17
N ILE A 192 22.95 6.71 1.89
CA ILE A 192 22.30 5.41 1.65
C ILE A 192 20.79 5.52 1.89
N ARG A 193 20.35 6.16 2.99
CA ARG A 193 18.92 6.32 3.28
C ARG A 193 18.20 7.24 2.30
N GLN A 194 18.89 8.18 1.65
CA GLN A 194 18.30 8.97 0.56
C GLN A 194 18.01 8.14 -0.68
N ILE A 195 18.89 7.17 -1.00
CA ILE A 195 18.72 6.29 -2.17
C ILE A 195 17.78 5.12 -1.83
N GLN A 196 17.98 4.51 -0.66
CA GLN A 196 17.21 3.36 -0.17
C GLN A 196 16.69 3.63 1.25
N PRO A 197 15.54 4.30 1.39
CA PRO A 197 15.00 4.69 2.71
C PRO A 197 14.77 3.52 3.67
N THR A 198 14.59 2.32 3.15
CA THR A 198 14.33 1.09 3.92
C THR A 198 15.55 0.19 4.12
N ALA A 199 16.74 0.63 3.70
CA ALA A 199 17.97 -0.14 3.86
C ALA A 199 18.33 -0.31 5.34
N SER A 200 18.79 -1.51 5.71
CA SER A 200 19.46 -1.75 6.98
C SER A 200 20.87 -1.16 6.90
N LEU A 201 21.24 -0.29 7.82
CA LEU A 201 22.58 0.31 7.87
C LEU A 201 23.57 -0.49 8.69
N THR A 202 23.06 -1.33 9.57
CA THR A 202 23.86 -2.20 10.43
C THR A 202 23.48 -3.67 10.26
N ALA A 203 24.44 -4.56 10.54
CA ALA A 203 24.19 -5.98 10.58
C ALA A 203 23.08 -6.32 11.60
N VAL A 204 22.99 -5.58 12.71
CA VAL A 204 21.93 -5.75 13.72
C VAL A 204 20.54 -5.47 13.13
N GLU A 205 20.39 -4.34 12.42
CA GLU A 205 19.12 -4.02 11.72
C GLU A 205 18.77 -5.08 10.68
N TYR A 206 19.77 -5.60 9.95
CA TYR A 206 19.54 -6.62 8.95
C TYR A 206 19.11 -7.96 9.55
N TYR A 207 19.70 -8.37 10.69
CA TYR A 207 19.24 -9.56 11.40
C TYR A 207 17.82 -9.40 11.94
N ASP A 208 17.45 -8.21 12.44
CA ASP A 208 16.07 -7.91 12.82
C ASP A 208 15.13 -8.02 11.62
N PHE A 209 15.55 -7.51 10.46
CA PHE A 209 14.79 -7.69 9.21
C PHE A 209 14.62 -9.17 8.85
N LEU A 210 15.68 -9.98 8.90
CA LEU A 210 15.62 -11.42 8.56
C LEU A 210 14.64 -12.19 9.46
N VAL A 211 14.60 -11.87 10.74
CA VAL A 211 13.68 -12.47 11.71
C VAL A 211 12.22 -12.10 11.43
N ASN A 212 12.00 -10.85 11.06
CA ASN A 212 10.66 -10.32 10.79
C ASN A 212 10.27 -10.41 9.32
N ARG A 213 11.12 -10.97 8.47
CA ARG A 213 10.91 -11.05 7.03
C ARG A 213 9.67 -11.88 6.69
N LEU A 214 8.87 -11.34 5.81
CA LEU A 214 7.77 -12.01 5.13
C LEU A 214 7.83 -11.70 3.63
N PHE A 215 7.23 -12.56 2.84
CA PHE A 215 7.16 -12.36 1.39
C PHE A 215 5.72 -12.09 0.99
N VAL A 216 5.50 -10.90 0.41
CA VAL A 216 4.18 -10.48 -0.04
C VAL A 216 4.09 -10.51 -1.56
N HIS A 217 3.02 -11.08 -2.08
CA HIS A 217 2.67 -11.07 -3.49
C HIS A 217 1.89 -9.82 -3.82
N PHE A 218 2.19 -9.21 -4.95
CA PHE A 218 1.53 -8.00 -5.44
C PHE A 218 0.91 -8.25 -6.81
N THR A 219 -0.34 -7.80 -6.98
CA THR A 219 -1.08 -7.87 -8.24
C THR A 219 -1.73 -6.51 -8.50
N PRO A 220 -1.75 -6.00 -9.74
CA PRO A 220 -2.48 -4.78 -10.05
C PRO A 220 -3.97 -4.99 -9.86
N LYS A 221 -4.65 -4.03 -9.23
CA LYS A 221 -6.09 -4.10 -8.94
C LYS A 221 -6.94 -3.93 -10.21
N VAL A 222 -6.48 -3.11 -11.13
CA VAL A 222 -7.11 -2.86 -12.42
C VAL A 222 -6.15 -3.26 -13.52
N TRP A 223 -6.62 -4.07 -14.44
CA TRP A 223 -5.85 -4.56 -15.57
C TRP A 223 -6.57 -4.28 -16.91
N PRO A 224 -5.92 -3.77 -17.96
CA PRO A 224 -4.57 -3.22 -17.96
C PRO A 224 -4.49 -1.94 -17.13
N ALA A 225 -3.33 -1.69 -16.51
CA ALA A 225 -3.10 -0.48 -15.74
C ALA A 225 -3.13 0.74 -16.68
N GLN A 226 -4.17 1.56 -16.58
CA GLN A 226 -4.34 2.73 -17.47
C GLN A 226 -3.29 3.82 -17.21
N THR A 227 -2.77 3.89 -16.00
CA THR A 227 -1.82 4.93 -15.54
C THR A 227 -0.37 4.45 -15.49
N PHE A 228 -0.14 3.14 -15.69
CA PHE A 228 1.15 2.51 -15.46
C PHE A 228 1.42 1.48 -16.55
N GLN A 229 2.48 1.69 -17.34
CA GLN A 229 2.90 0.76 -18.38
C GLN A 229 4.18 0.05 -17.95
N VAL A 230 4.13 -1.26 -17.83
CA VAL A 230 5.28 -2.15 -17.66
C VAL A 230 5.81 -2.57 -19.02
N GLN A 231 7.11 -2.88 -19.07
CA GLN A 231 7.74 -3.38 -20.31
C GLN A 231 7.19 -4.76 -20.70
N ASN A 232 6.81 -5.56 -19.71
CA ASN A 232 6.20 -6.87 -19.91
C ASN A 232 5.11 -7.08 -18.83
N ASP A 233 3.93 -7.51 -19.24
CA ASP A 233 2.77 -7.73 -18.37
C ASP A 233 3.05 -8.69 -17.20
N ASP A 234 3.87 -9.71 -17.40
CA ASP A 234 4.27 -10.65 -16.35
C ASP A 234 5.02 -9.97 -15.19
N GLN A 235 5.67 -8.82 -15.43
CA GLN A 235 6.40 -8.07 -14.42
C GLN A 235 5.51 -7.23 -13.51
N ALA A 236 4.24 -7.07 -13.85
CA ALA A 236 3.26 -6.38 -13.00
C ALA A 236 2.81 -7.24 -11.81
N VAL A 237 3.00 -8.55 -11.87
CA VAL A 237 2.77 -9.49 -10.75
C VAL A 237 4.11 -9.90 -10.19
N PHE A 238 4.38 -9.57 -8.94
CA PHE A 238 5.68 -9.76 -8.34
C PHE A 238 5.60 -10.12 -6.86
N LYS A 239 6.76 -10.48 -6.29
CA LYS A 239 6.91 -10.84 -4.89
C LYS A 239 8.12 -10.12 -4.31
N ILE A 240 7.94 -9.40 -3.21
CA ILE A 240 9.05 -8.77 -2.50
C ILE A 240 9.08 -9.14 -1.01
N ALA A 241 10.29 -9.03 -0.44
CA ALA A 241 10.52 -9.23 0.98
C ALA A 241 10.27 -7.93 1.75
N LEU A 242 9.42 -8.01 2.77
CA LEU A 242 9.07 -6.92 3.68
C LEU A 242 9.34 -7.36 5.12
N SER A 243 9.49 -6.42 6.04
CA SER A 243 9.46 -6.72 7.47
C SER A 243 8.02 -6.70 7.98
N ARG A 244 7.70 -7.60 8.91
CA ARG A 244 6.44 -7.53 9.68
C ARG A 244 6.24 -6.18 10.39
N LYS A 245 7.35 -5.48 10.67
CA LYS A 245 7.39 -4.17 11.32
C LYS A 245 7.24 -3.00 10.34
N ASP A 246 7.40 -3.23 9.03
CA ASP A 246 7.30 -2.18 8.02
C ASP A 246 5.91 -1.52 8.07
N GLY A 247 5.87 -0.21 8.05
CA GLY A 247 4.64 0.56 7.92
C GLY A 247 4.24 0.80 6.47
N TYR A 248 3.16 1.55 6.27
CA TYR A 248 2.65 1.88 4.94
C TYR A 248 3.72 2.54 4.04
N ASP A 249 4.50 3.48 4.59
CA ASP A 249 5.48 4.23 3.81
C ASP A 249 6.64 3.33 3.36
N ALA A 250 7.14 2.45 4.23
CA ALA A 250 8.17 1.48 3.88
C ALA A 250 7.67 0.49 2.80
N LEU A 251 6.42 0.02 2.93
CA LEU A 251 5.75 -0.78 1.91
C LEU A 251 5.70 -0.03 0.56
N ALA A 252 5.25 1.23 0.57
CA ALA A 252 5.12 2.04 -0.64
C ALA A 252 6.48 2.29 -1.31
N HIS A 253 7.53 2.58 -0.54
CA HIS A 253 8.89 2.76 -1.07
C HIS A 253 9.42 1.50 -1.75
N LYS A 254 9.33 0.33 -1.11
CA LYS A 254 9.82 -0.93 -1.69
C LYS A 254 9.05 -1.34 -2.95
N VAL A 255 7.74 -1.13 -2.96
CA VAL A 255 6.91 -1.39 -4.15
C VAL A 255 7.23 -0.41 -5.27
N ALA A 256 7.40 0.89 -4.95
CA ALA A 256 7.75 1.91 -5.93
C ALA A 256 9.13 1.66 -6.56
N GLU A 257 10.12 1.26 -5.75
CA GLU A 257 11.46 0.88 -6.22
C GLU A 257 11.38 -0.28 -7.23
N HIS A 258 10.66 -1.35 -6.87
CA HIS A 258 10.46 -2.49 -7.77
C HIS A 258 9.75 -2.05 -9.07
N LEU A 259 8.62 -1.34 -8.95
CA LEU A 259 7.86 -0.91 -10.11
C LEU A 259 8.67 0.05 -11.01
N SER A 260 9.46 0.96 -10.44
CA SER A 260 10.32 1.87 -11.20
C SER A 260 11.42 1.14 -11.98
N SER A 261 11.85 -0.04 -11.52
CA SER A 261 12.84 -0.85 -12.23
C SER A 261 12.28 -1.55 -13.48
N VAL A 262 10.95 -1.74 -13.54
CA VAL A 262 10.27 -2.48 -14.64
C VAL A 262 9.33 -1.61 -15.47
N ALA A 263 9.02 -0.39 -15.00
CA ALA A 263 8.14 0.55 -15.68
C ALA A 263 8.86 1.42 -16.69
N THR A 264 8.08 2.03 -17.59
CA THR A 264 8.58 3.03 -18.55
C THR A 264 8.84 4.39 -17.90
N LYS A 265 8.26 4.65 -16.73
CA LYS A 265 8.41 5.88 -15.95
C LYS A 265 8.58 5.53 -14.47
N PRO A 266 9.35 6.31 -13.71
CA PRO A 266 9.47 6.11 -12.27
C PRO A 266 8.12 6.23 -11.58
N VAL A 267 7.90 5.39 -10.58
CA VAL A 267 6.68 5.36 -9.75
C VAL A 267 6.98 6.02 -8.41
N GLU A 268 6.23 7.05 -8.08
CA GLU A 268 6.36 7.74 -6.80
C GLU A 268 5.66 6.94 -5.67
N PRO A 269 6.32 6.70 -4.53
CA PRO A 269 5.71 5.99 -3.40
C PRO A 269 4.40 6.62 -2.93
N SER A 270 4.30 7.94 -2.99
CA SER A 270 3.10 8.71 -2.63
C SER A 270 1.90 8.45 -3.54
N HIS A 271 2.11 7.90 -4.72
CA HIS A 271 1.06 7.57 -5.70
C HIS A 271 0.59 6.11 -5.61
N LEU A 272 1.09 5.34 -4.65
CA LEU A 272 0.68 3.96 -4.47
C LEU A 272 -0.48 3.84 -3.48
N ARG A 273 -1.48 3.05 -3.85
CA ARG A 273 -2.58 2.64 -2.99
C ARG A 273 -2.66 1.12 -2.95
N PHE A 274 -2.84 0.57 -1.75
CA PHE A 274 -2.92 -0.88 -1.56
C PHE A 274 -4.31 -1.32 -1.13
N THR A 275 -4.68 -2.53 -1.48
CA THR A 275 -5.96 -3.14 -1.12
C THR A 275 -5.71 -4.57 -0.66
N THR A 276 -6.30 -4.96 0.47
CA THR A 276 -6.21 -6.33 0.99
C THR A 276 -7.02 -7.29 0.13
N VAL A 277 -6.69 -8.57 0.25
CA VAL A 277 -7.35 -9.64 -0.50
C VAL A 277 -8.34 -10.38 0.40
N ASN A 278 -9.47 -10.77 -0.15
CA ASN A 278 -10.34 -11.75 0.48
C ASN A 278 -9.77 -13.15 0.22
N ASN A 279 -9.28 -13.82 1.25
CA ASN A 279 -8.59 -15.10 1.15
C ASN A 279 -9.45 -16.24 0.57
N GLN A 280 -10.78 -16.13 0.65
CA GLN A 280 -11.69 -17.15 0.11
C GLN A 280 -11.97 -16.96 -1.40
N SER A 281 -12.15 -15.71 -1.82
CA SER A 281 -12.53 -15.38 -3.20
C SER A 281 -11.37 -14.89 -4.07
N GLY A 282 -10.22 -14.58 -3.49
CA GLY A 282 -9.09 -13.96 -4.18
C GLY A 282 -9.35 -12.51 -4.65
N LYS A 283 -10.52 -11.92 -4.34
CA LYS A 283 -10.91 -10.58 -4.82
C LYS A 283 -10.41 -9.46 -3.90
N PRO A 284 -10.22 -8.24 -4.43
CA PRO A 284 -9.94 -7.07 -3.60
C PRO A 284 -11.00 -6.87 -2.51
N ARG A 285 -10.57 -6.57 -1.26
CA ARG A 285 -11.48 -6.42 -0.11
C ARG A 285 -11.49 -4.98 0.41
N THR A 286 -10.46 -4.56 1.11
CA THR A 286 -10.45 -3.28 1.83
C THR A 286 -9.20 -2.48 1.48
N VAL A 287 -9.37 -1.20 1.19
CA VAL A 287 -8.24 -0.28 0.97
C VAL A 287 -7.44 -0.15 2.27
N VAL A 288 -6.14 -0.33 2.16
CA VAL A 288 -5.20 -0.15 3.28
C VAL A 288 -5.07 1.34 3.58
N LYS A 289 -5.40 1.75 4.80
CA LYS A 289 -5.27 3.13 5.23
C LYS A 289 -3.83 3.40 5.67
N ARG A 290 -3.30 4.56 5.30
CA ARG A 290 -2.02 5.08 5.77
C ARG A 290 -2.18 5.62 7.20
N LEU A 291 -2.04 4.75 8.20
CA LEU A 291 -2.18 5.11 9.61
C LEU A 291 -0.83 5.06 10.29
N GLN A 292 -0.54 6.06 11.11
CA GLN A 292 0.66 6.06 11.95
C GLN A 292 0.63 4.86 12.91
N GLY A 293 1.75 4.12 12.98
CA GLY A 293 1.86 2.92 13.82
C GLY A 293 1.25 1.64 13.23
N SER A 294 0.64 1.68 12.05
CA SER A 294 0.26 0.45 11.34
C SER A 294 1.51 -0.29 10.86
N THR A 295 1.49 -1.62 10.95
CA THR A 295 2.59 -2.49 10.51
C THR A 295 2.08 -3.49 9.48
N MET A 296 3.00 -4.09 8.69
CA MET A 296 2.64 -5.16 7.75
C MET A 296 1.91 -6.31 8.45
N ALA A 297 2.33 -6.65 9.69
CA ALA A 297 1.62 -7.64 10.48
C ALA A 297 0.15 -7.26 10.71
N SER A 298 -0.14 -6.01 11.07
CA SER A 298 -1.52 -5.53 11.28
C SER A 298 -2.29 -5.38 9.97
N ILE A 299 -1.65 -4.95 8.89
CA ILE A 299 -2.26 -4.79 7.56
C ILE A 299 -2.75 -6.15 7.02
N LEU A 300 -1.90 -7.17 7.10
CA LEU A 300 -2.21 -8.52 6.60
C LEU A 300 -3.20 -9.26 7.51
N LEU A 301 -3.09 -9.11 8.84
CA LEU A 301 -4.03 -9.68 9.82
C LEU A 301 -5.40 -9.02 9.79
N GLY A 302 -5.48 -7.73 9.49
CA GLY A 302 -6.75 -6.99 9.38
C GLY A 302 -7.71 -7.55 8.34
N GLY A 303 -7.22 -8.40 7.42
CA GLY A 303 -8.03 -9.22 6.53
C GLY A 303 -8.70 -10.42 7.22
N SER A 304 -8.18 -10.88 8.37
CA SER A 304 -8.58 -12.12 9.06
C SER A 304 -9.26 -11.91 10.42
N ALA A 305 -9.37 -10.68 10.93
CA ALA A 305 -10.00 -10.41 12.22
C ALA A 305 -11.54 -10.54 12.16
N GLY A 306 -12.01 -11.69 11.73
CA GLY A 306 -13.31 -12.23 12.10
C GLY A 306 -13.11 -13.07 13.36
N TYR A 307 -13.79 -12.75 14.41
CA TYR A 307 -13.92 -13.54 15.65
C TYR A 307 -13.91 -15.04 15.36
N GLY A 308 -12.90 -15.74 15.84
CA GLY A 308 -12.91 -17.22 15.77
C GLY A 308 -11.53 -17.84 15.74
N GLY A 309 -11.13 -18.35 16.87
CA GLY A 309 -10.19 -19.41 17.20
C GLY A 309 -9.10 -19.81 16.20
N TYR A 310 -7.92 -19.93 16.69
CA TYR A 310 -6.78 -20.58 16.03
C TYR A 310 -7.21 -21.92 15.41
N SER A 311 -7.45 -21.94 14.09
CA SER A 311 -7.60 -23.17 13.34
C SER A 311 -6.22 -23.58 12.82
N TYR A 312 -5.65 -24.57 13.45
CA TYR A 312 -4.33 -25.15 13.16
C TYR A 312 -4.26 -25.96 11.84
N SER A 313 -5.27 -25.93 10.98
CA SER A 313 -5.41 -26.94 9.92
C SER A 313 -5.68 -26.43 8.49
N GLN A 314 -5.55 -25.13 8.20
CA GLN A 314 -5.59 -24.68 6.79
C GLN A 314 -4.22 -24.12 6.35
N PRO A 315 -3.73 -24.48 5.15
CA PRO A 315 -2.57 -23.81 4.58
C PRO A 315 -2.89 -22.32 4.48
N GLN A 316 -2.09 -21.49 5.17
CA GLN A 316 -2.22 -20.04 5.08
C GLN A 316 -2.08 -19.64 3.61
N ALA A 317 -3.10 -18.96 3.09
CA ALA A 317 -2.97 -18.31 1.80
C ALA A 317 -1.73 -17.39 1.82
N PRO A 318 -0.96 -17.32 0.73
CA PRO A 318 0.21 -16.46 0.68
C PRO A 318 -0.20 -15.02 0.97
N ASP A 319 0.61 -14.30 1.75
CA ASP A 319 0.43 -12.88 2.00
C ASP A 319 0.34 -12.15 0.65
N HIS A 320 -0.80 -11.51 0.39
CA HIS A 320 -1.11 -10.93 -0.91
C HIS A 320 -1.79 -9.57 -0.76
N LEU A 321 -1.36 -8.60 -1.56
CA LEU A 321 -1.96 -7.27 -1.68
C LEU A 321 -2.19 -6.92 -3.15
N TYR A 322 -3.28 -6.23 -3.41
CA TYR A 322 -3.47 -5.51 -4.66
C TYR A 322 -2.84 -4.12 -4.55
N TYR A 323 -2.27 -3.62 -5.65
CA TYR A 323 -1.77 -2.26 -5.75
C TYR A 323 -2.42 -1.50 -6.90
N GLU A 324 -2.42 -0.17 -6.78
CA GLU A 324 -2.85 0.77 -7.81
C GLU A 324 -1.83 1.91 -7.85
N VAL A 325 -1.45 2.34 -9.05
CA VAL A 325 -0.68 3.56 -9.26
C VAL A 325 -1.64 4.68 -9.60
N LEU A 326 -1.73 5.68 -8.75
CA LEU A 326 -2.67 6.79 -8.87
C LEU A 326 -2.08 7.92 -9.73
N GLU A 327 -2.94 8.70 -10.37
CA GLU A 327 -2.54 9.90 -11.12
C GLU A 327 -2.09 11.06 -10.22
N MET A 328 -2.50 11.04 -8.96
CA MET A 328 -2.16 12.04 -7.94
C MET A 328 -1.71 11.35 -6.66
N SER A 329 -1.07 12.10 -5.77
CA SER A 329 -0.63 11.55 -4.48
C SER A 329 -1.81 11.02 -3.66
N LEU A 330 -1.57 9.98 -2.86
CA LEU A 330 -2.57 9.43 -1.94
C LEU A 330 -3.07 10.48 -0.95
N THR A 331 -2.18 11.36 -0.49
CA THR A 331 -2.53 12.46 0.41
C THR A 331 -3.50 13.44 -0.26
N ASP A 332 -3.26 13.82 -1.52
CA ASP A 332 -4.16 14.68 -2.27
C ASP A 332 -5.51 13.99 -2.52
N LEU A 333 -5.47 12.69 -2.83
CA LEU A 333 -6.69 11.90 -3.02
C LEU A 333 -7.52 11.81 -1.73
N GLU A 334 -6.87 11.60 -0.58
CA GLU A 334 -7.54 11.55 0.74
C GLU A 334 -8.14 12.87 1.17
N GLN A 335 -7.60 13.99 0.67
CA GLN A 335 -8.16 15.33 0.88
C GLN A 335 -9.33 15.65 -0.07
N ARG A 336 -9.63 14.79 -1.03
CA ARG A 336 -10.73 14.96 -1.98
C ARG A 336 -11.90 14.05 -1.65
N LYS A 337 -13.07 14.45 -2.14
CA LYS A 337 -14.27 13.61 -2.15
C LYS A 337 -14.89 13.62 -3.55
N ASN A 338 -15.57 12.54 -3.87
CA ASN A 338 -16.35 12.49 -5.10
C ASN A 338 -17.68 13.24 -4.89
N VAL A 339 -17.93 14.22 -5.72
CA VAL A 339 -19.18 15.01 -5.73
C VAL A 339 -19.89 14.69 -7.03
N ARG A 340 -21.05 14.05 -6.94
CA ARG A 340 -21.89 13.77 -8.08
C ARG A 340 -22.85 14.92 -8.31
N VAL A 341 -22.73 15.57 -9.47
CA VAL A 341 -23.57 16.67 -9.92
C VAL A 341 -24.40 16.20 -11.11
N VAL A 342 -25.70 16.40 -11.09
CA VAL A 342 -26.55 16.18 -12.25
C VAL A 342 -26.73 17.52 -12.96
N LEU A 343 -26.09 17.66 -14.12
CA LEU A 343 -26.24 18.85 -14.96
C LEU A 343 -27.52 18.74 -15.77
N LEU A 344 -28.40 19.73 -15.62
CA LEU A 344 -29.61 19.84 -16.42
C LEU A 344 -29.36 20.70 -17.68
N SER A 345 -29.77 20.19 -18.82
CA SER A 345 -29.67 20.87 -20.10
C SER A 345 -31.00 20.78 -20.89
N GLU A 346 -31.10 21.57 -21.94
CA GLU A 346 -32.33 21.68 -22.74
C GLU A 346 -33.58 21.99 -21.89
N GLY A 347 -33.47 23.03 -21.04
CA GLY A 347 -34.38 23.25 -19.94
C GLY A 347 -34.06 22.31 -18.80
N ILE A 348 -34.92 21.32 -18.52
CA ILE A 348 -34.71 20.27 -17.54
C ILE A 348 -34.92 18.87 -18.15
N THR A 349 -34.91 18.77 -19.49
CA THR A 349 -35.29 17.55 -20.19
C THR A 349 -34.19 16.53 -20.25
N LYS A 350 -32.93 16.97 -20.16
CA LYS A 350 -31.76 16.15 -20.22
C LYS A 350 -30.97 16.23 -18.92
N GLU A 351 -30.72 15.09 -18.32
CA GLU A 351 -29.94 14.91 -17.10
C GLU A 351 -28.59 14.27 -17.44
N ASP A 352 -27.48 15.00 -17.25
CA ASP A 352 -26.13 14.53 -17.47
C ASP A 352 -25.40 14.38 -16.11
N PRO A 353 -25.26 13.17 -15.54
CA PRO A 353 -24.56 12.96 -14.29
C PRO A 353 -23.05 13.11 -14.48
N CYS A 354 -22.44 13.98 -13.67
CA CYS A 354 -21.01 14.26 -13.66
C CYS A 354 -20.42 13.91 -12.30
N ASP A 355 -19.49 12.96 -12.27
CA ASP A 355 -18.71 12.66 -11.07
C ASP A 355 -17.45 13.54 -11.06
N LEU A 356 -17.30 14.36 -10.02
CA LEU A 356 -16.25 15.36 -9.86
C LEU A 356 -15.42 15.05 -8.61
N LEU A 357 -14.12 14.95 -8.76
CA LEU A 357 -13.21 14.76 -7.63
C LEU A 357 -12.78 16.13 -7.08
N ILE A 358 -13.37 16.55 -5.98
CA ILE A 358 -13.27 17.91 -5.41
C ILE A 358 -12.59 17.85 -4.04
N HIS A 359 -11.76 18.88 -3.74
CA HIS A 359 -11.16 19.02 -2.41
C HIS A 359 -12.26 19.15 -1.34
N LYS A 360 -12.09 18.48 -0.18
CA LYS A 360 -13.11 18.46 0.88
C LYS A 360 -13.47 19.84 1.42
N GLN A 361 -12.52 20.77 1.40
CA GLN A 361 -12.71 22.14 1.88
C GLN A 361 -13.11 23.13 0.76
N ALA A 362 -13.30 22.65 -0.46
CA ALA A 362 -13.67 23.50 -1.60
C ALA A 362 -15.05 24.13 -1.42
N THR A 363 -15.28 25.18 -2.19
CA THR A 363 -16.58 25.85 -2.33
C THR A 363 -17.29 25.42 -3.62
N PHE A 364 -18.57 25.77 -3.77
CA PHE A 364 -19.30 25.52 -5.02
C PHE A 364 -18.72 26.27 -6.23
N LYS A 365 -17.95 27.33 -6.01
CA LYS A 365 -17.20 27.99 -7.09
C LYS A 365 -16.18 27.05 -7.73
N GLU A 366 -15.49 26.24 -6.92
CA GLU A 366 -14.54 25.25 -7.42
C GLU A 366 -15.24 24.03 -8.02
N VAL A 367 -16.42 23.65 -7.49
CA VAL A 367 -17.29 22.63 -8.11
C VAL A 367 -17.71 23.08 -9.50
N LEU A 368 -18.10 24.36 -9.64
CA LEU A 368 -18.49 24.95 -10.93
C LEU A 368 -17.34 24.93 -11.94
N ALA A 369 -16.12 25.30 -11.52
CA ALA A 369 -14.95 25.23 -12.39
C ALA A 369 -14.62 23.80 -12.84
N ALA A 370 -14.77 22.83 -11.94
CA ALA A 370 -14.58 21.41 -12.27
C ALA A 370 -15.69 20.89 -13.21
N LEU A 371 -16.94 21.31 -12.99
CA LEU A 371 -18.08 20.97 -13.83
C LEU A 371 -17.91 21.56 -15.24
N GLN A 372 -17.46 22.82 -15.33
CA GLN A 372 -17.14 23.48 -16.60
C GLN A 372 -16.15 22.64 -17.42
N LYS A 373 -15.04 22.27 -16.81
CA LYS A 373 -14.01 21.45 -17.46
C LYS A 373 -14.55 20.08 -17.87
N ARG A 374 -15.38 19.44 -17.03
CA ARG A 374 -15.91 18.09 -17.27
C ARG A 374 -16.98 18.06 -18.37
N ALA A 375 -17.85 19.08 -18.40
CA ALA A 375 -18.96 19.19 -19.34
C ALA A 375 -18.67 20.14 -20.54
N SER A 376 -17.45 20.71 -20.62
CA SER A 376 -17.02 21.66 -21.65
C SER A 376 -17.98 22.82 -21.79
N LEU A 377 -18.40 23.43 -20.66
CA LEU A 377 -19.31 24.55 -20.65
C LEU A 377 -18.58 25.83 -21.09
N PRO A 378 -19.21 26.68 -21.94
CA PRO A 378 -18.63 27.96 -22.35
C PRO A 378 -18.56 28.97 -21.20
N ASP A 379 -17.57 29.84 -21.23
CA ASP A 379 -17.33 30.84 -20.18
C ASP A 379 -18.50 31.79 -19.96
N GLU A 380 -19.22 32.12 -21.01
CA GLU A 380 -20.32 33.10 -21.02
C GLU A 380 -21.52 32.68 -20.16
N ILE A 381 -21.65 31.38 -19.87
CA ILE A 381 -22.79 30.87 -19.08
C ILE A 381 -22.42 30.58 -17.63
N MET A 382 -21.16 30.74 -17.23
CA MET A 382 -20.70 30.32 -15.91
C MET A 382 -21.40 31.09 -14.77
N ASP A 383 -21.64 32.37 -14.95
CA ASP A 383 -22.36 33.20 -13.97
C ASP A 383 -23.87 32.89 -13.94
N GLN A 384 -24.36 32.12 -14.91
CA GLN A 384 -25.77 31.75 -15.05
C GLN A 384 -26.04 30.34 -14.52
N ILE A 385 -25.05 29.65 -13.91
CA ILE A 385 -25.24 28.31 -13.34
C ILE A 385 -25.56 28.42 -11.85
N ARG A 386 -26.63 27.78 -11.42
CA ARG A 386 -26.95 27.64 -10.01
C ARG A 386 -26.96 26.19 -9.60
N PHE A 387 -26.65 25.94 -8.32
CA PHE A 387 -26.72 24.65 -7.69
C PHE A 387 -27.86 24.58 -6.69
N TYR A 388 -28.47 23.40 -6.58
CA TYR A 388 -29.44 23.13 -5.53
C TYR A 388 -29.43 21.64 -5.12
N GLU A 389 -29.71 21.38 -3.87
CA GLU A 389 -29.94 20.05 -3.36
C GLU A 389 -31.40 19.63 -3.56
N SER A 390 -31.59 18.37 -3.88
CA SER A 390 -32.91 17.75 -4.01
C SER A 390 -33.04 16.54 -3.10
N HIS A 391 -34.18 16.45 -2.44
CA HIS A 391 -34.59 15.30 -1.66
C HIS A 391 -35.93 14.77 -2.19
N GLN A 392 -36.00 13.48 -2.50
CA GLN A 392 -37.19 12.85 -3.05
C GLN A 392 -37.77 13.61 -4.25
N ASN A 393 -36.92 13.96 -5.23
CA ASN A 393 -37.29 14.71 -6.42
C ASN A 393 -37.99 16.06 -6.14
N LYS A 394 -37.69 16.71 -5.03
CA LYS A 394 -38.15 18.06 -4.68
C LYS A 394 -36.94 18.92 -4.37
N VAL A 395 -36.94 20.17 -4.79
CA VAL A 395 -35.89 21.13 -4.42
C VAL A 395 -35.92 21.32 -2.92
N TYR A 396 -34.78 21.08 -2.28
CA TYR A 396 -34.63 21.24 -0.83
C TYR A 396 -34.00 22.59 -0.49
N LYS A 397 -32.89 22.93 -1.15
CA LYS A 397 -32.14 24.14 -0.85
C LYS A 397 -31.31 24.59 -2.06
N ILE A 398 -31.31 25.88 -2.32
CA ILE A 398 -30.38 26.51 -3.27
C ILE A 398 -29.03 26.71 -2.59
N LEU A 399 -27.94 26.42 -3.30
CA LEU A 399 -26.59 26.46 -2.77
C LEU A 399 -25.82 27.62 -3.38
N PRO A 400 -25.44 28.65 -2.60
CA PRO A 400 -24.65 29.75 -3.10
C PRO A 400 -23.20 29.29 -3.43
N LEU A 401 -22.56 29.92 -4.40
CA LEU A 401 -21.23 29.55 -4.89
C LEU A 401 -20.11 29.63 -3.82
N ASN A 402 -20.28 30.47 -2.81
CA ASN A 402 -19.34 30.60 -1.70
C ASN A 402 -19.54 29.58 -0.58
N GLN A 403 -20.59 28.76 -0.65
CA GLN A 403 -20.84 27.71 0.34
C GLN A 403 -19.83 26.58 0.19
N SER A 404 -19.34 26.02 1.32
CA SER A 404 -18.44 24.87 1.35
C SER A 404 -19.17 23.58 0.96
N VAL A 405 -18.47 22.73 0.20
CA VAL A 405 -18.94 21.37 -0.14
C VAL A 405 -19.04 20.42 1.07
N LEU A 406 -18.46 20.78 2.21
CA LEU A 406 -18.65 20.04 3.47
C LEU A 406 -20.10 20.01 3.93
N ALA A 407 -20.88 21.03 3.58
CA ALA A 407 -22.29 21.12 3.93
C ALA A 407 -23.21 20.25 3.04
N LEU A 408 -22.67 19.58 2.01
CA LEU A 408 -23.45 18.65 1.19
C LEU A 408 -23.89 17.42 1.96
N ASN A 409 -25.17 17.12 1.85
CA ASN A 409 -25.74 15.90 2.39
C ASN A 409 -25.61 14.75 1.37
N GLU A 410 -24.91 13.69 1.75
CA GLU A 410 -24.65 12.53 0.88
C GLU A 410 -25.92 11.78 0.43
N PHE A 411 -27.03 11.97 1.13
CA PHE A 411 -28.33 11.37 0.78
C PHE A 411 -29.18 12.21 -0.16
N MET A 412 -28.69 13.38 -0.55
CA MET A 412 -29.39 14.30 -1.46
C MET A 412 -28.74 14.29 -2.84
N THR A 413 -29.55 14.53 -3.85
CA THR A 413 -29.06 14.71 -5.23
C THR A 413 -28.72 16.18 -5.45
N LEU A 414 -27.50 16.42 -5.92
CA LEU A 414 -27.04 17.76 -6.28
C LEU A 414 -27.31 18.02 -7.77
N TYR A 415 -28.08 19.04 -8.06
CA TYR A 415 -28.35 19.49 -9.42
C TYR A 415 -27.59 20.78 -9.72
N ALA A 416 -27.21 20.91 -10.99
CA ALA A 416 -26.73 22.14 -11.57
C ALA A 416 -27.61 22.50 -12.79
N GLU A 417 -28.09 23.71 -12.87
CA GLU A 417 -28.90 24.17 -14.02
C GLU A 417 -28.48 25.56 -14.49
N ARG A 418 -28.64 25.83 -15.79
CA ARG A 418 -28.56 27.20 -16.29
C ARG A 418 -29.82 27.95 -15.87
N ILE A 419 -29.62 29.12 -15.25
CA ILE A 419 -30.70 30.02 -14.86
C ILE A 419 -31.42 30.50 -16.14
N PRO A 420 -32.74 30.33 -16.23
CA PRO A 420 -33.49 30.78 -17.38
C PRO A 420 -33.40 32.32 -17.59
N GLU A 421 -33.45 32.76 -18.83
CA GLU A 421 -33.32 34.17 -19.16
C GLU A 421 -34.43 35.05 -18.57
N ASP A 422 -35.64 34.50 -18.40
CA ASP A 422 -36.76 35.20 -17.79
C ASP A 422 -36.54 35.48 -16.28
N GLU A 423 -35.72 34.69 -15.62
CA GLU A 423 -35.38 34.89 -14.20
C GLU A 423 -34.38 36.04 -13.96
N ALA A 424 -33.65 36.48 -14.99
CA ALA A 424 -32.72 37.60 -14.88
C ALA A 424 -33.44 38.92 -14.55
N ASN A 425 -34.74 39.01 -14.85
CA ASN A 425 -35.58 40.18 -14.61
C ASN A 425 -36.50 39.99 -13.38
N LEU A 426 -36.18 39.07 -12.47
CA LEU A 426 -36.96 38.86 -11.25
C LEU A 426 -36.99 40.13 -10.40
N ASN A 427 -38.21 40.66 -10.13
CA ASN A 427 -38.45 41.83 -9.32
C ASN A 427 -39.42 41.49 -8.19
N GLU A 428 -38.89 41.30 -6.98
CA GLU A 428 -39.70 40.99 -5.80
C GLU A 428 -40.72 42.07 -5.44
N GLU A 429 -40.46 43.34 -5.78
CA GLU A 429 -41.41 44.44 -5.56
C GLU A 429 -42.68 44.30 -6.42
N ASN A 430 -42.56 43.64 -7.57
CA ASN A 430 -43.70 43.33 -8.43
C ASN A 430 -44.45 42.06 -8.02
N GLY A 431 -44.01 41.39 -6.96
CA GLY A 431 -44.56 40.13 -6.48
C GLY A 431 -44.00 38.90 -7.21
N ASP A 432 -42.89 39.06 -7.96
CA ASP A 432 -42.21 37.94 -8.59
C ASP A 432 -41.47 37.12 -7.52
N ARG A 433 -41.49 35.79 -7.68
CA ARG A 433 -40.76 34.91 -6.77
C ARG A 433 -40.34 33.62 -7.42
N LEU A 434 -39.24 33.04 -6.91
CA LEU A 434 -38.80 31.71 -7.29
C LEU A 434 -39.53 30.63 -6.47
N THR A 435 -40.22 29.73 -7.18
CA THR A 435 -41.01 28.66 -6.56
C THR A 435 -40.43 27.30 -6.91
N PRO A 436 -40.23 26.42 -5.95
CA PRO A 436 -39.83 25.02 -6.20
C PRO A 436 -40.92 24.25 -6.94
N CYS A 437 -40.54 23.55 -8.00
CA CYS A 437 -41.44 22.74 -8.83
C CYS A 437 -40.98 21.28 -8.83
N PHE A 438 -41.93 20.37 -8.92
CA PHE A 438 -41.65 18.94 -9.04
C PHE A 438 -42.75 18.20 -9.79
N HIS A 439 -42.37 17.05 -10.36
CA HIS A 439 -43.30 16.13 -11.05
C HIS A 439 -43.78 15.06 -10.13
N PHE A 440 -45.04 14.64 -10.24
CA PHE A 440 -45.58 13.53 -9.45
C PHE A 440 -46.64 12.75 -10.23
N GLU A 441 -46.92 11.51 -9.79
CA GLU A 441 -47.96 10.64 -10.36
C GLU A 441 -49.02 10.33 -9.30
N LYS A 442 -50.24 10.81 -9.51
CA LYS A 442 -51.42 10.65 -8.65
C LYS A 442 -51.34 11.31 -7.29
N GLU A 443 -50.22 11.13 -6.57
CA GLU A 443 -50.01 11.63 -5.22
C GLU A 443 -48.67 12.38 -5.12
N PRO A 444 -48.59 13.53 -4.42
CA PRO A 444 -47.34 14.28 -4.26
C PRO A 444 -46.19 13.51 -3.61
N SER A 445 -46.47 12.38 -2.93
CA SER A 445 -45.49 11.46 -2.38
C SER A 445 -44.80 10.60 -3.46
N LYS A 446 -45.42 10.43 -4.62
CA LYS A 446 -44.88 9.70 -5.79
C LYS A 446 -44.23 10.65 -6.76
N SER A 447 -43.25 11.41 -6.28
CA SER A 447 -42.48 12.35 -7.09
C SER A 447 -41.53 11.62 -8.05
N HIS A 448 -41.25 12.21 -9.21
CA HIS A 448 -40.36 11.66 -10.23
C HIS A 448 -39.73 12.76 -11.08
N GLY A 449 -38.68 12.42 -11.86
CA GLY A 449 -37.98 13.34 -12.75
C GLY A 449 -37.15 14.40 -11.99
N ALA A 450 -36.52 15.29 -12.74
CA ALA A 450 -35.75 16.38 -12.18
C ALA A 450 -36.65 17.47 -11.57
N PRO A 451 -36.47 17.83 -10.29
CA PRO A 451 -37.12 19.00 -9.72
C PRO A 451 -36.44 20.26 -10.25
N PHE A 452 -37.13 21.36 -10.26
CA PHE A 452 -36.60 22.62 -10.79
C PHE A 452 -37.19 23.84 -10.07
N LEU A 453 -36.61 25.00 -10.34
CA LEU A 453 -37.12 26.29 -9.89
C LEU A 453 -37.82 27.00 -11.05
N PHE A 454 -38.91 27.67 -10.72
CA PHE A 454 -39.69 28.42 -11.69
C PHE A 454 -40.06 29.80 -11.15
N MET A 455 -39.85 30.85 -11.98
CA MET A 455 -40.24 32.19 -11.62
C MET A 455 -41.75 32.38 -11.82
N VAL A 456 -42.45 32.62 -10.73
CA VAL A 456 -43.84 33.03 -10.70
C VAL A 456 -43.87 34.57 -10.77
N LYS A 457 -44.52 35.12 -11.75
CA LYS A 457 -44.67 36.56 -11.91
C LYS A 457 -45.90 37.10 -11.17
N GLY A 458 -45.74 38.26 -10.57
CA GLY A 458 -46.84 38.93 -9.87
C GLY A 458 -48.00 39.26 -10.82
N GLY A 459 -49.23 38.85 -10.48
CA GLY A 459 -50.42 39.13 -11.27
C GLY A 459 -50.57 38.35 -12.58
N GLU A 460 -49.64 37.43 -12.93
CA GLU A 460 -49.69 36.63 -14.16
C GLU A 460 -50.78 35.53 -14.03
N ALA A 461 -51.67 35.45 -15.02
CA ALA A 461 -52.61 34.34 -15.12
C ALA A 461 -51.91 33.03 -15.41
N PHE A 462 -52.38 31.91 -14.83
CA PHE A 462 -51.72 30.62 -14.97
C PHE A 462 -51.63 30.14 -16.42
N LYS A 463 -52.57 30.49 -17.26
CA LYS A 463 -52.57 30.25 -18.69
C LYS A 463 -51.28 30.75 -19.36
N ASP A 464 -50.78 31.96 -18.99
CA ASP A 464 -49.53 32.53 -19.56
C ASP A 464 -48.30 31.88 -18.97
N ALA A 465 -48.34 31.49 -17.69
CA ALA A 465 -47.28 30.71 -17.02
C ALA A 465 -47.11 29.31 -17.62
N LYS A 466 -48.19 28.68 -18.13
CA LYS A 466 -48.14 27.35 -18.78
C LYS A 466 -47.20 27.33 -19.98
N ASP A 467 -47.13 28.35 -20.78
CA ASP A 467 -46.24 28.43 -21.95
C ASP A 467 -44.77 28.43 -21.52
N ARG A 468 -44.45 29.14 -20.43
CA ARG A 468 -43.10 29.16 -19.87
C ARG A 468 -42.74 27.79 -19.23
N LEU A 469 -43.68 27.17 -18.51
CA LEU A 469 -43.54 25.82 -17.97
C LEU A 469 -43.36 24.78 -19.07
N SER A 470 -44.09 24.87 -20.17
CA SER A 470 -43.95 23.99 -21.34
C SER A 470 -42.56 24.11 -21.95
N LYS A 471 -42.02 25.30 -22.11
CA LYS A 471 -40.66 25.53 -22.61
C LYS A 471 -39.63 24.96 -21.64
N ARG A 472 -39.82 25.18 -20.35
CA ARG A 472 -38.90 24.71 -19.29
C ARG A 472 -38.84 23.19 -19.18
N THR A 473 -39.98 22.51 -19.16
CA THR A 473 -40.12 21.07 -18.98
C THR A 473 -40.06 20.26 -20.28
N GLY A 474 -40.13 20.91 -21.43
CA GLY A 474 -40.23 20.25 -22.74
C GLY A 474 -41.55 19.50 -22.98
N ILE A 475 -42.53 19.60 -22.07
CA ILE A 475 -43.85 18.98 -22.23
C ILE A 475 -44.72 19.88 -23.12
N LYS A 476 -45.11 19.38 -24.33
CA LYS A 476 -45.81 20.18 -25.35
C LYS A 476 -47.07 19.47 -25.88
N GLY A 477 -47.99 20.27 -26.43
CA GLY A 477 -49.18 19.81 -27.14
C GLY A 477 -50.07 18.91 -26.31
N LYS A 478 -50.58 17.84 -26.90
CA LYS A 478 -51.47 16.85 -26.23
C LYS A 478 -50.94 16.29 -24.91
N ASN A 479 -49.63 16.35 -24.71
CA ASN A 479 -49.05 15.89 -23.44
C ASN A 479 -49.19 16.96 -22.34
N LEU A 480 -49.08 18.26 -22.71
CA LEU A 480 -49.29 19.35 -21.78
C LEU A 480 -50.75 19.44 -21.33
N GLU A 481 -51.70 19.18 -22.24
CA GLU A 481 -53.15 19.14 -21.96
C GLU A 481 -53.52 18.06 -20.91
N LYS A 482 -52.68 17.03 -20.76
CA LYS A 482 -52.87 15.96 -19.78
C LYS A 482 -52.21 16.21 -18.42
N VAL A 483 -51.37 17.27 -18.34
CA VAL A 483 -50.73 17.64 -17.08
C VAL A 483 -51.72 18.42 -16.24
N ARG A 484 -51.91 18.01 -15.00
CA ARG A 484 -52.65 18.77 -14.01
C ARG A 484 -51.66 19.50 -13.12
N PHE A 485 -51.95 20.72 -12.80
CA PHE A 485 -51.09 21.56 -11.96
C PHE A 485 -51.74 21.80 -10.61
N ALA A 486 -50.92 21.81 -9.55
CA ALA A 486 -51.43 21.98 -8.20
C ALA A 486 -50.44 22.72 -7.29
N VAL A 487 -50.98 23.46 -6.35
CA VAL A 487 -50.23 23.93 -5.17
C VAL A 487 -50.11 22.75 -4.18
N VAL A 488 -48.88 22.44 -3.79
CA VAL A 488 -48.58 21.44 -2.80
C VAL A 488 -47.91 22.12 -1.59
N LYS A 489 -48.54 22.04 -0.42
CA LYS A 489 -48.03 22.67 0.79
C LYS A 489 -46.67 22.13 1.19
N GLY A 490 -45.72 23.03 1.46
CA GLY A 490 -44.39 22.69 1.90
C GLY A 490 -44.40 21.99 3.27
N GLY A 491 -43.44 21.06 3.47
CA GLY A 491 -43.25 20.36 4.75
C GLY A 491 -44.22 19.22 5.06
N GLN A 492 -45.27 18.99 4.27
CA GLN A 492 -46.23 17.89 4.46
C GLN A 492 -46.23 16.93 3.28
N ASN A 493 -45.68 15.74 3.45
CA ASN A 493 -45.64 14.70 2.40
C ASN A 493 -47.02 14.21 1.96
N TYR A 494 -48.06 14.47 2.72
CA TYR A 494 -49.42 13.96 2.51
C TYR A 494 -50.46 15.04 2.30
N SER A 495 -50.05 16.30 2.03
CA SER A 495 -51.01 17.38 1.74
C SER A 495 -51.79 17.08 0.46
N ARG A 496 -53.11 17.23 0.51
CA ARG A 496 -53.92 17.15 -0.70
C ARG A 496 -53.52 18.26 -1.64
N PRO A 497 -53.24 17.98 -2.92
CA PRO A 497 -52.93 19.03 -3.89
C PRO A 497 -54.15 19.94 -4.11
N VAL A 498 -53.91 21.23 -4.13
CA VAL A 498 -54.93 22.23 -4.52
C VAL A 498 -54.75 22.49 -6.00
N TRP A 499 -55.71 22.09 -6.80
CA TRP A 499 -55.64 22.19 -8.27
C TRP A 499 -55.71 23.66 -8.73
N ILE A 500 -55.02 23.97 -9.83
CA ILE A 500 -54.87 25.29 -10.39
C ILE A 500 -55.60 25.28 -11.74
N GLU A 501 -56.47 26.30 -11.93
CA GLU A 501 -57.21 26.52 -13.19
C GLU A 501 -56.51 27.65 -14.02
N ASP A 502 -56.86 27.76 -15.29
CA ASP A 502 -56.17 28.66 -16.23
C ASP A 502 -56.33 30.15 -15.90
N GLU A 503 -57.42 30.51 -15.26
CA GLU A 503 -57.72 31.87 -14.83
C GLU A 503 -57.10 32.26 -13.47
N ASP A 504 -56.57 31.28 -12.76
CA ASP A 504 -55.95 31.52 -11.45
C ASP A 504 -54.65 32.33 -11.58
N VAL A 505 -54.39 33.19 -10.59
CA VAL A 505 -53.15 33.95 -10.48
C VAL A 505 -52.22 33.19 -9.52
N LEU A 506 -51.09 32.69 -10.03
CA LEU A 506 -50.15 31.86 -9.25
C LEU A 506 -49.58 32.58 -8.02
N SER A 507 -49.28 33.88 -8.15
CA SER A 507 -48.71 34.68 -7.06
C SER A 507 -49.67 34.84 -5.87
N GLU A 508 -50.99 34.70 -6.07
CA GLU A 508 -52.01 34.74 -5.03
C GLU A 508 -52.25 33.35 -4.38
N LYS A 509 -52.15 32.27 -5.17
CA LYS A 509 -52.43 30.90 -4.71
C LYS A 509 -51.26 30.26 -3.99
N LEU A 510 -50.03 30.55 -4.41
CA LEU A 510 -48.81 30.01 -3.80
C LEU A 510 -48.40 30.90 -2.62
N GLN A 511 -48.03 30.28 -1.50
CA GLN A 511 -47.42 30.93 -0.34
C GLN A 511 -45.95 30.60 -0.22
N ASP A 512 -45.21 31.30 0.63
CA ASP A 512 -43.81 30.97 0.89
C ASP A 512 -43.68 29.55 1.44
N GLY A 513 -42.75 28.80 0.85
CA GLY A 513 -42.55 27.40 1.17
C GLY A 513 -43.46 26.40 0.45
N ASP A 514 -44.45 26.88 -0.35
CA ASP A 514 -45.26 25.98 -1.20
C ASP A 514 -44.50 25.56 -2.45
N HIS A 515 -44.90 24.44 -3.02
CA HIS A 515 -44.36 23.88 -4.24
C HIS A 515 -45.41 23.87 -5.34
N LEU A 516 -45.00 24.12 -6.56
CA LEU A 516 -45.83 23.89 -7.75
C LEU A 516 -45.64 22.42 -8.21
N GLY A 517 -46.66 21.63 -8.09
CA GLY A 517 -46.67 20.24 -8.52
C GLY A 517 -47.24 20.05 -9.92
N LEU A 518 -46.60 19.23 -10.74
CA LEU A 518 -46.99 18.85 -12.09
C LEU A 518 -47.39 17.36 -12.07
N GLU A 519 -48.69 17.08 -12.12
CA GLU A 519 -49.21 15.72 -12.10
C GLU A 519 -49.29 15.15 -13.52
N HIS A 520 -48.52 14.13 -13.77
CA HIS A 520 -48.54 13.31 -14.98
C HIS A 520 -47.84 11.96 -14.77
N ALA A 521 -48.08 11.04 -15.69
CA ALA A 521 -47.45 9.71 -15.62
C ALA A 521 -45.93 9.76 -15.76
N ASN A 522 -45.23 8.97 -14.97
CA ASN A 522 -43.78 8.84 -15.06
C ASN A 522 -43.38 8.06 -16.32
N ARG A 523 -42.84 8.76 -17.31
CA ARG A 523 -42.41 8.16 -18.59
C ARG A 523 -41.12 7.35 -18.48
N ASN A 524 -40.31 7.60 -17.47
CA ASN A 524 -39.00 6.93 -17.29
C ASN A 524 -39.13 5.56 -16.60
N ARG A 525 -40.27 5.24 -16.02
CA ARG A 525 -40.50 3.97 -15.31
C ARG A 525 -40.34 2.72 -16.18
N SER A 526 -40.60 2.81 -17.48
CA SER A 526 -40.43 1.68 -18.42
C SER A 526 -38.96 1.35 -18.74
N ASN A 527 -38.03 2.31 -18.56
CA ASN A 527 -36.60 2.10 -18.79
C ASN A 527 -35.90 1.50 -17.58
N TRP A 528 -36.32 1.82 -16.36
CA TRP A 528 -35.73 1.28 -15.12
C TRP A 528 -35.97 -0.24 -14.97
N ILE A 529 -37.14 -0.74 -15.34
CA ILE A 529 -37.46 -2.18 -15.29
C ILE A 529 -36.57 -3.00 -16.24
N LYS A 530 -36.12 -2.42 -17.34
CA LYS A 530 -35.18 -3.05 -18.27
C LYS A 530 -33.73 -3.14 -17.73
N TYR A 531 -33.30 -2.21 -16.88
CA TYR A 531 -31.95 -2.20 -16.31
C TYR A 531 -31.83 -3.13 -15.08
N GLU A 532 -32.85 -3.23 -14.25
CA GLU A 532 -32.86 -4.18 -13.11
C GLU A 532 -32.88 -5.65 -13.55
N SER A 533 -33.50 -5.98 -14.68
CA SER A 533 -33.52 -7.34 -15.21
C SER A 533 -32.22 -7.79 -15.90
N LEU A 534 -31.28 -6.88 -16.18
CA LEU A 534 -29.99 -7.19 -16.81
C LEU A 534 -28.84 -7.42 -15.80
N ASN A 535 -29.04 -7.12 -14.51
CA ASN A 535 -28.02 -7.28 -13.46
C ASN A 535 -28.17 -8.57 -12.63
N ILE A 536 -29.07 -9.48 -13.00
CA ILE A 536 -29.22 -10.80 -12.39
C ILE A 536 -28.88 -11.87 -13.44
N ARG A 537 -27.62 -11.95 -13.81
CA ARG A 537 -27.02 -13.13 -14.44
C ARG A 537 -25.53 -13.23 -14.13
#